data_c484228744f2fc680c28ff2abb9c02a4
#
_entry.id   c484228744f2fc680c28ff2abb9c02a4
#
_cell.length_a   1.000
_cell.length_b   1.000
_cell.length_c   1.000
_cell.angle_alpha   90.00
_cell.angle_beta   90.00
_cell.angle_gamma   90.00
#
_symmetry.space_group_name_H-M   'P 1'
#
loop_
_entity.id
_entity.type
_entity.pdbx_description
1 polymer ?
#
loop_
_entity_poly.entity_id
_entity_poly.type
_entity_poly.pdbx_seq_one_letter_code
_entity_poly.pdbx_strand_id
1 'polypeptide(L)'
;GLGDVYKRQVQFWADKETGCSKNFWLRSTGWYLMALVDCIALCSEQLYEHYRALVDIFRESIRGVLAYRAEDGLFYQVIDHPEAEGNYTETSGSAMIAYSLLKGVRIGVLDAEKYLPIALDVFEKLAANKLRAEEDGVVRLTDICWVAGLGPDKNPQRDGSVAYYLSEPKKSDDSKGVGPFIMAYSEYLRAKQA
;
A
#
# COMPACT_ATOMS: atom_id res chain seq x y z
N GLY A 1 16.65 -0.60 13.43
CA GLY A 1 15.74 -0.80 12.33
C GLY A 1 15.03 0.47 11.93
N LEU A 2 14.33 0.44 10.80
CA LEU A 2 13.45 1.52 10.33
C LEU A 2 12.48 2.00 11.42
N GLY A 3 12.15 1.15 12.39
CA GLY A 3 11.38 1.51 13.57
C GLY A 3 12.01 2.58 14.47
N ASP A 4 13.34 2.73 14.50
CA ASP A 4 13.97 3.69 15.43
C ASP A 4 14.03 5.12 14.89
N VAL A 5 14.09 5.31 13.57
CA VAL A 5 14.02 6.64 12.97
C VAL A 5 12.57 7.15 12.99
N TYR A 6 11.60 6.28 12.76
CA TYR A 6 10.18 6.58 12.90
C TYR A 6 9.72 6.64 14.35
N LYS A 7 10.30 5.87 15.28
CA LYS A 7 9.94 5.87 16.70
C LYS A 7 10.07 7.24 17.36
N ARG A 8 10.99 8.10 16.94
CA ARG A 8 11.09 9.46 17.49
C ARG A 8 9.96 10.40 17.05
N GLN A 9 9.36 10.17 15.89
CA GLN A 9 8.20 10.96 15.40
C GLN A 9 6.87 10.30 15.72
N VAL A 10 6.85 8.97 15.87
CA VAL A 10 5.65 8.14 16.07
C VAL A 10 5.43 7.81 17.55
N GLN A 11 6.42 8.00 18.43
CA GLN A 11 6.33 7.65 19.86
C GLN A 11 5.14 8.30 20.59
N PHE A 12 4.72 9.47 20.17
CA PHE A 12 3.58 10.15 20.79
C PHE A 12 2.24 9.48 20.45
N TRP A 13 2.09 8.99 19.23
CA TRP A 13 0.84 8.40 18.70
C TRP A 13 0.83 6.88 18.71
N ALA A 14 1.98 6.26 18.91
CA ALA A 14 2.12 4.83 18.95
C ALA A 14 1.78 4.27 20.34
N ASP A 15 1.18 3.10 20.35
CA ASP A 15 1.04 2.31 21.55
C ASP A 15 2.42 1.98 22.14
N LYS A 16 2.59 2.15 23.45
CA LYS A 16 3.89 2.04 24.10
C LYS A 16 4.41 0.60 24.19
N GLU A 17 3.51 -0.37 24.16
CA GLU A 17 3.85 -1.79 24.27
C GLU A 17 4.12 -2.40 22.90
N THR A 18 3.26 -2.11 21.93
CA THR A 18 3.32 -2.69 20.60
C THR A 18 4.14 -1.86 19.60
N GLY A 19 4.30 -0.57 19.86
CA GLY A 19 4.91 0.39 18.93
C GLY A 19 4.08 0.68 17.68
N CYS A 20 2.83 0.20 17.64
CA CYS A 20 1.94 0.39 16.51
C CYS A 20 1.12 1.69 16.62
N SER A 21 0.74 2.26 15.49
CA SER A 21 -0.28 3.30 15.43
C SER A 21 -1.67 2.72 15.76
N LYS A 22 -2.60 3.58 16.15
CA LYS A 22 -3.96 3.16 16.53
C LYS A 22 -4.71 2.47 15.40
N ASN A 23 -4.48 2.90 14.16
CA ASN A 23 -5.17 2.43 12.97
C ASN A 23 -4.17 2.24 11.82
N PHE A 24 -4.51 1.41 10.84
CA PHE A 24 -3.64 1.12 9.70
C PHE A 24 -3.99 2.01 8.50
N TRP A 25 -3.15 2.99 8.24
CA TRP A 25 -3.27 3.81 7.04
C TRP A 25 -2.71 3.09 5.82
N LEU A 26 -3.54 2.92 4.78
CA LEU A 26 -3.24 2.12 3.60
C LEU A 26 -1.93 2.50 2.92
N ARG A 27 -1.70 3.78 2.66
CA ARG A 27 -0.49 4.20 1.92
C ARG A 27 0.80 3.94 2.71
N SER A 28 0.79 4.03 4.04
CA SER A 28 1.97 3.66 4.83
C SER A 28 2.28 2.18 4.74
N THR A 29 1.25 1.34 4.78
CA THR A 29 1.36 -0.10 4.55
C THR A 29 1.88 -0.39 3.13
N GLY A 30 1.34 0.31 2.13
CA GLY A 30 1.78 0.20 0.75
C GLY A 30 3.26 0.55 0.55
N TRP A 31 3.73 1.67 1.11
CA TRP A 31 5.15 2.03 1.09
C TRP A 31 6.04 0.97 1.73
N TYR A 32 5.60 0.43 2.86
CA TYR A 32 6.34 -0.64 3.54
C TYR A 32 6.49 -1.89 2.68
N LEU A 33 5.40 -2.33 2.04
CA LEU A 33 5.40 -3.49 1.14
C LEU A 33 6.28 -3.27 -0.10
N MET A 34 6.20 -2.07 -0.71
CA MET A 34 7.07 -1.71 -1.84
C MET A 34 8.54 -1.74 -1.42
N ALA A 35 8.88 -1.11 -0.29
CA ALA A 35 10.25 -1.10 0.22
C ALA A 35 10.77 -2.52 0.49
N LEU A 36 9.96 -3.39 1.09
CA LEU A 36 10.34 -4.78 1.34
C LEU A 36 10.64 -5.54 0.04
N VAL A 37 9.72 -5.51 -0.94
CA VAL A 37 9.91 -6.26 -2.19
C VAL A 37 11.06 -5.71 -3.02
N ASP A 38 11.32 -4.40 -2.97
CA ASP A 38 12.44 -3.77 -3.66
C ASP A 38 13.77 -4.10 -2.99
N CYS A 39 13.82 -4.05 -1.65
CA CYS A 39 15.00 -4.49 -0.89
C CYS A 39 15.31 -5.96 -1.13
N ILE A 40 14.30 -6.85 -1.11
CA ILE A 40 14.49 -8.28 -1.40
C ILE A 40 15.07 -8.47 -2.81
N ALA A 41 14.54 -7.76 -3.81
CA ALA A 41 15.01 -7.86 -5.19
C ALA A 41 16.48 -7.41 -5.39
N LEU A 42 16.99 -6.57 -4.50
CA LEU A 42 18.35 -6.02 -4.54
C LEU A 42 19.29 -6.67 -3.51
N CYS A 43 18.75 -7.40 -2.54
CA CYS A 43 19.54 -8.05 -1.50
C CYS A 43 20.30 -9.23 -2.08
N SER A 44 21.59 -9.34 -1.76
CA SER A 44 22.37 -10.51 -2.11
C SER A 44 21.90 -11.74 -1.34
N GLU A 45 21.64 -12.84 -2.02
CA GLU A 45 21.32 -14.14 -1.40
C GLU A 45 22.47 -14.69 -0.53
N GLN A 46 23.68 -14.16 -0.68
CA GLN A 46 24.81 -14.47 0.19
C GLN A 46 24.58 -13.99 1.66
N LEU A 47 23.71 -12.98 1.83
CA LEU A 47 23.24 -12.52 3.14
C LEU A 47 22.00 -13.33 3.57
N TYR A 48 22.11 -14.65 3.51
CA TYR A 48 20.99 -15.58 3.59
C TYR A 48 20.01 -15.33 4.75
N GLU A 49 20.51 -15.11 5.97
CA GLU A 49 19.64 -14.89 7.13
C GLU A 49 18.82 -13.59 7.00
N HIS A 50 19.45 -12.51 6.53
CA HIS A 50 18.77 -11.23 6.32
C HIS A 50 17.77 -11.30 5.17
N TYR A 51 18.18 -11.92 4.06
CA TYR A 51 17.30 -12.16 2.91
C TYR A 51 16.07 -12.95 3.34
N ARG A 52 16.25 -14.07 4.02
CA ARG A 52 15.15 -14.91 4.51
C ARG A 52 14.22 -14.14 5.45
N ALA A 53 14.76 -13.38 6.39
CA ALA A 53 13.97 -12.58 7.32
C ALA A 53 13.11 -11.55 6.58
N LEU A 54 13.66 -10.87 5.56
CA LEU A 54 12.90 -9.93 4.73
C LEU A 54 11.78 -10.62 3.95
N VAL A 55 12.05 -11.80 3.38
CA VAL A 55 11.05 -12.59 2.65
C VAL A 55 9.92 -13.04 3.57
N ASP A 56 10.24 -13.53 4.78
CA ASP A 56 9.25 -14.00 5.75
C ASP A 56 8.34 -12.84 6.21
N ILE A 57 8.93 -11.67 6.53
CA ILE A 57 8.19 -10.46 6.89
C ILE A 57 7.29 -10.00 5.71
N PHE A 58 7.80 -10.01 4.49
CA PHE A 58 7.04 -9.63 3.31
C PHE A 58 5.83 -10.54 3.10
N ARG A 59 6.05 -11.87 3.16
CA ARG A 59 4.98 -12.87 3.01
C ARG A 59 3.89 -12.74 4.07
N GLU A 60 4.29 -12.50 5.31
CA GLU A 60 3.35 -12.28 6.41
C GLU A 60 2.55 -10.99 6.22
N SER A 61 3.21 -9.91 5.85
CA SER A 61 2.56 -8.62 5.58
C SER A 61 1.57 -8.70 4.41
N ILE A 62 1.92 -9.41 3.33
CA ILE A 62 1.00 -9.67 2.19
C ILE A 62 -0.22 -10.47 2.66
N ARG A 63 -0.03 -11.54 3.44
CA ARG A 63 -1.18 -12.29 3.99
C ARG A 63 -2.09 -11.42 4.86
N GLY A 64 -1.47 -10.59 5.70
CA GLY A 64 -2.20 -9.68 6.57
C GLY A 64 -3.04 -8.67 5.79
N VAL A 65 -2.45 -7.97 4.81
CA VAL A 65 -3.17 -6.94 4.06
C VAL A 65 -4.27 -7.53 3.18
N LEU A 66 -4.06 -8.72 2.59
CA LEU A 66 -5.07 -9.37 1.75
C LEU A 66 -6.33 -9.80 2.54
N ALA A 67 -6.22 -10.00 3.85
CA ALA A 67 -7.38 -10.30 4.71
C ALA A 67 -8.37 -9.11 4.79
N TYR A 68 -7.93 -7.91 4.46
CA TYR A 68 -8.73 -6.68 4.46
C TYR A 68 -9.13 -6.20 3.06
N ARG A 69 -9.05 -7.07 2.07
CA ARG A 69 -9.44 -6.71 0.72
C ARG A 69 -10.93 -6.44 0.65
N ALA A 70 -11.33 -5.28 0.10
CA ALA A 70 -12.72 -4.86 -0.04
C ALA A 70 -13.46 -5.67 -1.14
N GLU A 71 -14.79 -5.58 -1.16
CA GLU A 71 -15.64 -6.25 -2.14
C GLU A 71 -15.37 -5.79 -3.58
N ASP A 72 -14.98 -4.53 -3.78
CA ASP A 72 -14.59 -3.98 -5.08
C ASP A 72 -13.22 -4.46 -5.55
N GLY A 73 -12.53 -5.26 -4.73
CA GLY A 73 -11.24 -5.85 -5.02
C GLY A 73 -10.04 -4.95 -4.67
N LEU A 74 -10.27 -3.76 -4.09
CA LEU A 74 -9.23 -2.82 -3.68
C LEU A 74 -9.09 -2.77 -2.14
N PHE A 75 -8.48 -1.71 -1.61
CA PHE A 75 -8.22 -1.57 -0.17
C PHE A 75 -8.65 -0.20 0.33
N TYR A 76 -9.25 -0.19 1.52
CA TYR A 76 -9.75 1.04 2.15
C TYR A 76 -8.62 1.94 2.65
N GLN A 77 -8.86 3.27 2.66
CA GLN A 77 -7.95 4.30 3.20
C GLN A 77 -7.50 3.96 4.63
N VAL A 78 -8.44 3.55 5.50
CA VAL A 78 -8.16 2.98 6.81
C VAL A 78 -8.52 1.50 6.75
N ILE A 79 -7.50 0.66 6.66
CA ILE A 79 -7.62 -0.74 6.24
C ILE A 79 -8.48 -1.54 7.22
N ASP A 80 -8.26 -1.35 8.51
CA ASP A 80 -8.85 -2.08 9.62
C ASP A 80 -10.23 -1.58 10.06
N HIS A 81 -10.79 -0.59 9.35
CA HIS A 81 -12.11 -0.01 9.62
C HIS A 81 -12.97 0.10 8.35
N PRO A 82 -13.25 -1.02 7.66
CA PRO A 82 -14.04 -0.99 6.42
C PRO A 82 -15.44 -0.42 6.61
N GLU A 83 -16.00 -0.55 7.82
CA GLU A 83 -17.34 -0.08 8.20
C GLU A 83 -17.41 1.42 8.53
N ALA A 84 -16.26 2.11 8.61
CA ALA A 84 -16.25 3.51 9.01
C ALA A 84 -16.92 4.39 7.95
N GLU A 85 -17.86 5.23 8.41
CA GLU A 85 -18.56 6.17 7.52
C GLU A 85 -17.58 7.09 6.79
N GLY A 86 -17.72 7.19 5.47
CA GLY A 86 -16.85 7.99 4.61
C GLY A 86 -15.52 7.31 4.24
N ASN A 87 -15.26 6.08 4.71
CA ASN A 87 -14.09 5.33 4.25
C ASN A 87 -14.26 4.94 2.77
N TYR A 88 -13.18 4.91 2.04
CA TYR A 88 -13.18 4.67 0.60
C TYR A 88 -11.99 3.83 0.18
N THR A 89 -12.10 3.09 -0.91
CA THR A 89 -10.99 2.37 -1.50
C THR A 89 -10.01 3.37 -2.14
N GLU A 90 -8.79 3.42 -1.58
CA GLU A 90 -7.79 4.44 -1.88
C GLU A 90 -6.82 3.93 -2.95
N THR A 91 -6.57 4.79 -3.92
CA THR A 91 -5.86 4.43 -5.15
C THR A 91 -4.37 4.20 -4.95
N SER A 92 -3.68 5.08 -4.22
CA SER A 92 -2.22 5.00 -4.12
C SER A 92 -1.75 3.76 -3.39
N GLY A 93 -2.36 3.45 -2.26
CA GLY A 93 -2.02 2.25 -1.49
C GLY A 93 -2.43 0.96 -2.21
N SER A 94 -3.59 0.96 -2.89
CA SER A 94 -4.00 -0.18 -3.72
C SER A 94 -3.03 -0.44 -4.87
N ALA A 95 -2.50 0.63 -5.51
CA ALA A 95 -1.47 0.52 -6.54
C ALA A 95 -0.14 -0.04 -5.99
N MET A 96 0.25 0.39 -4.80
CA MET A 96 1.46 -0.11 -4.11
C MET A 96 1.34 -1.59 -3.77
N ILE A 97 0.16 -2.04 -3.34
CA ILE A 97 -0.10 -3.46 -3.06
C ILE A 97 -0.09 -4.27 -4.36
N ALA A 98 -0.74 -3.79 -5.43
CA ALA A 98 -0.70 -4.43 -6.74
C ALA A 98 0.74 -4.61 -7.25
N TYR A 99 1.55 -3.55 -7.18
CA TYR A 99 2.97 -3.61 -7.51
C TYR A 99 3.72 -4.66 -6.69
N SER A 100 3.53 -4.65 -5.37
CA SER A 100 4.23 -5.55 -4.45
C SER A 100 3.87 -7.01 -4.70
N LEU A 101 2.61 -7.31 -4.99
CA LEU A 101 2.14 -8.64 -5.35
C LEU A 101 2.76 -9.11 -6.68
N LEU A 102 2.63 -8.31 -7.74
CA LEU A 102 3.13 -8.65 -9.07
C LEU A 102 4.64 -8.85 -9.06
N LYS A 103 5.38 -7.92 -8.46
CA LYS A 103 6.83 -8.03 -8.34
C LYS A 103 7.24 -9.20 -7.46
N GLY A 104 6.54 -9.43 -6.34
CA GLY A 104 6.80 -10.55 -5.44
C GLY A 104 6.65 -11.92 -6.12
N VAL A 105 5.65 -12.06 -7.01
CA VAL A 105 5.49 -13.24 -7.86
C VAL A 105 6.65 -13.34 -8.86
N ARG A 106 6.97 -12.26 -9.57
CA ARG A 106 8.01 -12.26 -10.59
C ARG A 106 9.40 -12.64 -10.05
N ILE A 107 9.75 -12.18 -8.85
CA ILE A 107 11.03 -12.53 -8.21
C ILE A 107 10.99 -13.86 -7.42
N GLY A 108 9.88 -14.60 -7.48
CA GLY A 108 9.73 -15.93 -6.89
C GLY A 108 9.58 -15.96 -5.37
N VAL A 109 9.34 -14.82 -4.71
CA VAL A 109 9.13 -14.77 -3.26
C VAL A 109 7.67 -14.97 -2.86
N LEU A 110 6.74 -14.85 -3.81
CA LEU A 110 5.35 -15.26 -3.67
C LEU A 110 5.05 -16.41 -4.64
N ASP A 111 4.26 -17.37 -4.17
CA ASP A 111 3.78 -18.49 -4.97
C ASP A 111 2.91 -18.00 -6.14
N ALA A 112 3.30 -18.34 -7.37
CA ALA A 112 2.63 -17.85 -8.57
C ALA A 112 1.21 -18.40 -8.73
N GLU A 113 0.99 -19.68 -8.43
CA GLU A 113 -0.34 -20.29 -8.57
C GLU A 113 -1.36 -19.59 -7.67
N LYS A 114 -0.94 -19.23 -6.47
CA LYS A 114 -1.79 -18.58 -5.48
C LYS A 114 -1.94 -17.08 -5.71
N TYR A 115 -0.82 -16.37 -5.93
CA TYR A 115 -0.82 -14.92 -5.83
C TYR A 115 -0.93 -14.19 -7.17
N LEU A 116 -0.56 -14.82 -8.31
CA LEU A 116 -0.67 -14.16 -9.60
C LEU A 116 -2.12 -13.81 -9.99
N PRO A 117 -3.11 -14.70 -9.84
CA PRO A 117 -4.50 -14.33 -10.12
C PRO A 117 -5.00 -13.17 -9.26
N ILE A 118 -4.61 -13.15 -7.97
CA ILE A 118 -4.97 -12.06 -7.06
C ILE A 118 -4.33 -10.74 -7.50
N ALA A 119 -3.04 -10.78 -7.84
CA ALA A 119 -2.27 -9.60 -8.24
C ALA A 119 -2.82 -8.96 -9.53
N LEU A 120 -3.16 -9.79 -10.52
CA LEU A 120 -3.78 -9.35 -11.77
C LEU A 120 -5.16 -8.73 -11.50
N ASP A 121 -6.00 -9.39 -10.70
CA ASP A 121 -7.33 -8.90 -10.39
C ASP A 121 -7.29 -7.57 -9.61
N VAL A 122 -6.39 -7.40 -8.64
CA VAL A 122 -6.21 -6.12 -7.93
C VAL A 122 -5.86 -5.01 -8.92
N PHE A 123 -4.91 -5.25 -9.84
CA PHE A 123 -4.52 -4.22 -10.81
C PHE A 123 -5.65 -3.91 -11.81
N GLU A 124 -6.33 -4.92 -12.33
CA GLU A 124 -7.46 -4.76 -13.27
C GLU A 124 -8.63 -4.00 -12.63
N LYS A 125 -8.97 -4.31 -11.37
CA LYS A 125 -9.96 -3.56 -10.59
C LYS A 125 -9.53 -2.13 -10.30
N LEU A 126 -8.25 -1.92 -10.01
CA LEU A 126 -7.70 -0.59 -9.82
C LEU A 126 -7.85 0.26 -11.09
N ALA A 127 -7.47 -0.27 -12.25
CA ALA A 127 -7.61 0.43 -13.52
C ALA A 127 -9.09 0.70 -13.86
N ALA A 128 -9.96 -0.29 -13.70
CA ALA A 128 -11.39 -0.16 -13.99
C ALA A 128 -12.10 0.84 -13.08
N ASN A 129 -11.76 0.87 -11.80
CA ASN A 129 -12.47 1.66 -10.79
C ASN A 129 -11.89 3.06 -10.59
N LYS A 130 -10.62 3.30 -10.93
CA LYS A 130 -9.92 4.54 -10.57
C LYS A 130 -9.44 5.37 -11.75
N LEU A 131 -9.39 4.82 -12.97
CA LEU A 131 -9.21 5.64 -14.18
C LEU A 131 -10.56 6.15 -14.63
N ARG A 132 -10.64 7.46 -14.86
CA ARG A 132 -11.83 8.16 -15.37
C ARG A 132 -11.45 8.95 -16.59
N ALA A 133 -12.15 8.69 -17.72
CA ALA A 133 -12.08 9.56 -18.88
C ALA A 133 -12.99 10.77 -18.64
N GLU A 134 -12.46 11.96 -18.82
CA GLU A 134 -13.21 13.20 -18.76
C GLU A 134 -13.70 13.61 -20.17
N GLU A 135 -14.61 14.57 -20.24
CA GLU A 135 -15.20 15.05 -21.52
C GLU A 135 -14.15 15.65 -22.46
N ASP A 136 -13.05 16.18 -21.92
CA ASP A 136 -11.91 16.71 -22.68
C ASP A 136 -10.98 15.62 -23.26
N GLY A 137 -11.29 14.35 -23.05
CA GLY A 137 -10.49 13.21 -23.48
C GLY A 137 -9.29 12.89 -22.58
N VAL A 138 -9.10 13.63 -21.49
CA VAL A 138 -8.04 13.36 -20.51
C VAL A 138 -8.47 12.22 -19.59
N VAL A 139 -7.57 11.28 -19.35
CA VAL A 139 -7.78 10.21 -18.37
C VAL A 139 -7.15 10.60 -17.05
N ARG A 140 -7.96 10.61 -15.99
CA ARG A 140 -7.54 10.94 -14.63
C ARG A 140 -7.44 9.70 -13.75
N LEU A 141 -6.44 9.65 -12.92
CA LEU A 141 -6.32 8.68 -11.83
C LEU A 141 -6.90 9.31 -10.56
N THR A 142 -8.06 8.83 -10.10
CA THR A 142 -8.88 9.46 -9.05
C THR A 142 -8.66 8.83 -7.67
N ASP A 143 -9.30 9.40 -6.64
CA ASP A 143 -9.35 8.88 -5.26
C ASP A 143 -7.99 8.64 -4.59
N ILE A 144 -7.04 9.50 -4.86
CA ILE A 144 -5.74 9.50 -4.20
C ILE A 144 -5.83 10.38 -2.96
N CYS A 145 -5.58 9.85 -1.77
CA CYS A 145 -5.42 10.65 -0.56
C CYS A 145 -4.29 11.67 -0.76
N TRP A 146 -4.59 12.96 -0.65
CA TRP A 146 -3.60 13.99 -0.95
C TRP A 146 -2.39 13.88 -0.03
N VAL A 147 -2.60 14.02 1.27
CA VAL A 147 -1.53 13.91 2.26
C VAL A 147 -2.10 13.39 3.57
N ALA A 148 -1.45 12.41 4.15
CA ALA A 148 -1.74 11.96 5.51
C ALA A 148 -0.43 11.57 6.20
N GLY A 149 -0.49 11.27 7.46
CA GLY A 149 0.65 10.86 8.27
C GLY A 149 0.48 11.30 9.71
N LEU A 150 1.24 10.68 10.61
CA LEU A 150 1.25 11.09 12.00
C LEU A 150 2.00 12.42 12.14
N GLY A 151 1.39 13.35 12.84
CA GLY A 151 2.00 14.64 13.14
C GLY A 151 2.96 14.55 14.33
N PRO A 152 3.83 15.55 14.50
CA PRO A 152 4.54 15.74 15.75
C PRO A 152 3.56 16.05 16.89
N ASP A 153 4.00 15.91 18.13
CA ASP A 153 3.24 16.21 19.35
C ASP A 153 2.58 17.61 19.36
N LYS A 154 3.16 18.55 18.62
CA LYS A 154 2.63 19.90 18.43
C LYS A 154 1.51 20.03 17.39
N ASN A 155 1.20 18.97 16.67
CA ASN A 155 0.09 18.93 15.71
C ASN A 155 -0.95 17.88 16.10
N PRO A 156 -1.86 18.21 17.02
CA PRO A 156 -2.86 17.28 17.54
C PRO A 156 -3.90 16.85 16.49
N GLN A 157 -4.00 17.53 15.35
CA GLN A 157 -4.92 17.18 14.28
C GLN A 157 -4.52 15.88 13.55
N ARG A 158 -3.21 15.58 13.51
CA ARG A 158 -2.65 14.38 12.86
C ARG A 158 -2.42 13.26 13.86
N ASP A 159 -3.47 12.85 14.53
CA ASP A 159 -3.45 11.94 15.67
C ASP A 159 -3.54 10.45 15.32
N GLY A 160 -3.65 10.13 14.02
CA GLY A 160 -3.80 8.75 13.54
C GLY A 160 -5.17 8.13 13.80
N SER A 161 -6.16 8.94 14.17
CA SER A 161 -7.54 8.47 14.28
C SER A 161 -8.18 8.21 12.91
N VAL A 162 -9.23 7.38 12.88
CA VAL A 162 -10.04 7.15 11.68
C VAL A 162 -10.58 8.48 11.16
N ALA A 163 -11.14 9.31 12.04
CA ALA A 163 -11.70 10.62 11.67
C ALA A 163 -10.65 11.52 11.00
N TYR A 164 -9.41 11.54 11.52
CA TYR A 164 -8.32 12.27 10.90
C TYR A 164 -7.99 11.74 9.50
N TYR A 165 -7.77 10.43 9.34
CA TYR A 165 -7.41 9.87 8.03
C TYR A 165 -8.51 10.09 6.98
N LEU A 166 -9.78 10.08 7.37
CA LEU A 166 -10.91 10.30 6.47
C LEU A 166 -11.20 11.78 6.20
N SER A 167 -10.68 12.70 7.04
CA SER A 167 -10.77 14.14 6.79
C SER A 167 -9.80 14.66 5.73
N GLU A 168 -8.78 13.88 5.38
CA GLU A 168 -7.79 14.29 4.39
C GLU A 168 -8.40 14.31 2.97
N PRO A 169 -8.17 15.39 2.20
CA PRO A 169 -8.79 15.53 0.89
C PRO A 169 -8.27 14.52 -0.13
N LYS A 170 -9.13 14.15 -1.06
CA LYS A 170 -8.78 13.35 -2.23
C LYS A 170 -8.30 14.24 -3.38
N LYS A 171 -7.34 13.74 -4.15
CA LYS A 171 -6.81 14.40 -5.36
C LYS A 171 -6.81 13.41 -6.53
N SER A 172 -6.95 13.96 -7.73
CA SER A 172 -6.64 13.23 -8.97
C SER A 172 -5.20 13.53 -9.39
N ASP A 173 -4.58 12.56 -10.04
CA ASP A 173 -3.25 12.68 -10.69
C ASP A 173 -2.11 13.08 -9.73
N ASP A 174 -2.29 12.86 -8.43
CA ASP A 174 -1.21 13.09 -7.48
C ASP A 174 -0.09 12.06 -7.67
N SER A 175 1.16 12.53 -7.67
CA SER A 175 2.35 11.71 -7.94
C SER A 175 2.48 10.49 -7.00
N LYS A 176 1.95 10.57 -5.77
CA LYS A 176 1.93 9.48 -4.79
C LYS A 176 1.05 8.30 -5.21
N GLY A 177 0.10 8.53 -6.12
CA GLY A 177 -0.71 7.48 -6.73
C GLY A 177 -0.23 7.12 -8.13
N VAL A 178 0.09 8.12 -8.96
CA VAL A 178 0.52 7.93 -10.35
C VAL A 178 1.81 7.11 -10.45
N GLY A 179 2.81 7.41 -9.62
CA GLY A 179 4.08 6.66 -9.61
C GLY A 179 3.87 5.17 -9.34
N PRO A 180 3.28 4.78 -8.21
CA PRO A 180 2.97 3.37 -7.94
C PRO A 180 2.07 2.71 -8.96
N PHE A 181 1.10 3.44 -9.54
CA PHE A 181 0.25 2.92 -10.62
C PHE A 181 1.06 2.54 -11.86
N ILE A 182 1.99 3.40 -12.31
CA ILE A 182 2.87 3.12 -13.45
C ILE A 182 3.80 1.93 -13.15
N MET A 183 4.34 1.86 -11.93
CA MET A 183 5.17 0.74 -11.51
C MET A 183 4.38 -0.59 -11.50
N ALA A 184 3.15 -0.58 -10.96
CA ALA A 184 2.26 -1.74 -10.99
C ALA A 184 1.89 -2.14 -12.43
N TYR A 185 1.59 -1.15 -13.29
CA TYR A 185 1.32 -1.41 -14.71
C TYR A 185 2.49 -2.06 -15.42
N SER A 186 3.71 -1.60 -15.14
CA SER A 186 4.93 -2.20 -15.73
C SER A 186 5.09 -3.66 -15.33
N GLU A 187 4.83 -4.01 -14.07
CA GLU A 187 4.87 -5.41 -13.61
C GLU A 187 3.69 -6.23 -14.18
N TYR A 188 2.49 -5.62 -14.31
CA TYR A 188 1.33 -6.26 -14.94
C TYR A 188 1.60 -6.64 -16.39
N LEU A 189 2.20 -5.74 -17.18
CA LEU A 189 2.56 -6.04 -18.57
C LEU A 189 3.55 -7.21 -18.67
N ARG A 190 4.53 -7.26 -17.78
CA ARG A 190 5.48 -8.39 -17.71
C ARG A 190 4.78 -9.71 -17.39
N ALA A 191 3.85 -9.69 -16.43
CA ALA A 191 3.10 -10.87 -16.04
C ALA A 191 2.17 -11.41 -17.14
N LYS A 192 1.66 -10.51 -18.03
CA LYS A 192 0.82 -10.93 -19.18
C LYS A 192 1.65 -11.48 -20.37
N GLN A 193 2.96 -11.30 -20.37
CA GLN A 193 3.87 -11.77 -21.42
C GLN A 193 4.60 -13.07 -21.05
N ALA A 194 4.54 -13.48 -19.78
CA ALA A 194 5.17 -14.67 -19.24
C ALA A 194 4.25 -15.91 -19.39
#